data_ce338fd8633667bc59423fbbd4cadb8b
#
_entry.id   ce338fd8633667bc59423fbbd4cadb8b
#
_cell.length_a   1.000
_cell.length_b   1.000
_cell.length_c   1.000
_cell.angle_alpha   90.00
_cell.angle_beta   90.00
_cell.angle_gamma   90.00
#
_symmetry.space_group_name_H-M   'P 1'
#
loop_
_entity.id
_entity.type
_entity.pdbx_description
1 polymer ?
#
loop_
_entity_poly.entity_id
_entity_poly.type
_entity_poly.pdbx_seq_one_letter_code
_entity_poly.pdbx_strand_id
1 'polypeptide(L)'
;MAIGCTCHKVNADGNVAVEFNNTINPLAENISSIELIPLETDSEHLVGGVTDLTIAGDSYIVMDLINNNIFRYSADGKFLGRIGQKGNGPEEYIRINDIQYRDGNLCVFSTPSKLQRFSLDGNMIDSKIFPEMDLGSMSWLTDEGVLTYYGYGSGFLLWPAERR
;
A
#
# COMPACT_ATOMS: atom_id res chain seq x y z
N MET A 1 11.00 17.08 -10.77
CA MET A 1 10.95 17.10 -12.25
C MET A 1 9.90 16.10 -12.67
N ALA A 2 8.71 16.54 -13.03
CA ALA A 2 7.66 15.66 -13.50
C ALA A 2 7.86 15.43 -15.00
N ILE A 3 8.12 14.19 -15.40
CA ILE A 3 8.23 13.81 -16.80
C ILE A 3 6.82 13.44 -17.24
N GLY A 4 6.24 14.25 -18.13
CA GLY A 4 4.96 13.92 -18.75
C GLY A 4 5.14 12.71 -19.67
N CYS A 5 4.41 11.64 -19.38
CA CYS A 5 4.38 10.45 -20.22
C CYS A 5 3.10 10.47 -21.07
N THR A 6 3.23 10.54 -22.39
CA THR A 6 2.10 10.35 -23.29
C THR A 6 2.21 8.96 -23.91
N CYS A 7 1.26 8.09 -23.57
CA CYS A 7 1.20 6.74 -24.16
C CYS A 7 0.64 6.85 -25.59
N HIS A 8 1.49 6.60 -26.60
CA HIS A 8 1.10 6.70 -28.01
C HIS A 8 1.50 5.46 -28.82
N LYS A 9 0.69 4.50 -28.92
CA LYS A 9 0.71 3.35 -29.82
C LYS A 9 1.18 2.05 -29.20
N VAL A 10 0.28 1.10 -29.25
CA VAL A 10 0.62 -0.33 -29.20
C VAL A 10 1.24 -0.67 -30.54
N ASN A 11 2.48 -1.18 -30.56
CA ASN A 11 3.11 -1.68 -31.78
C ASN A 11 2.51 -3.03 -32.19
N ALA A 12 2.87 -3.53 -33.39
CA ALA A 12 2.33 -4.79 -33.93
C ALA A 12 2.57 -6.02 -33.03
N ASP A 13 3.51 -5.93 -32.10
CA ASP A 13 3.86 -6.98 -31.12
C ASP A 13 3.14 -6.84 -29.78
N GLY A 14 2.18 -5.90 -29.67
CA GLY A 14 1.41 -5.65 -28.44
C GLY A 14 2.15 -4.86 -27.38
N ASN A 15 3.36 -4.36 -27.65
CA ASN A 15 4.11 -3.54 -26.71
C ASN A 15 3.65 -2.07 -26.75
N VAL A 16 3.55 -1.45 -25.59
CA VAL A 16 3.25 -0.03 -25.47
C VAL A 16 4.55 0.76 -25.62
N ALA A 17 4.63 1.55 -26.69
CA ALA A 17 5.73 2.51 -26.84
C ALA A 17 5.39 3.78 -26.03
N VAL A 18 6.25 4.11 -25.09
CA VAL A 18 6.15 5.31 -24.28
C VAL A 18 7.16 6.33 -24.80
N GLU A 19 6.67 7.42 -25.38
CA GLU A 19 7.53 8.53 -25.76
C GLU A 19 7.62 9.54 -24.59
N PHE A 20 8.85 9.78 -24.14
CA PHE A 20 9.13 10.84 -23.19
C PHE A 20 9.40 12.13 -23.96
N ASN A 21 8.51 13.10 -23.88
CA ASN A 21 8.80 14.42 -24.36
C ASN A 21 9.63 15.18 -23.30
N ASN A 22 10.64 15.93 -23.76
CA ASN A 22 11.47 16.75 -22.88
C ASN A 22 10.77 18.04 -22.42
N THR A 23 9.45 18.13 -22.52
CA THR A 23 8.71 19.28 -22.04
C THR A 23 8.62 19.21 -20.54
N ILE A 24 9.36 20.06 -19.86
CA ILE A 24 9.27 20.24 -18.41
C ILE A 24 8.00 21.06 -18.17
N ASN A 25 6.92 20.39 -17.77
CA ASN A 25 5.78 21.10 -17.21
C ASN A 25 6.11 21.41 -15.74
N PRO A 26 6.22 22.68 -15.34
CA PRO A 26 6.42 23.03 -13.96
C PRO A 26 5.30 22.42 -13.12
N LEU A 27 5.64 21.72 -12.05
CA LEU A 27 4.64 21.08 -11.16
C LEU A 27 3.63 22.13 -10.66
N ALA A 28 4.09 23.36 -10.45
CA ALA A 28 3.27 24.48 -10.01
C ALA A 28 2.08 24.81 -10.96
N GLU A 29 2.18 24.54 -12.24
CA GLU A 29 1.09 24.79 -13.20
C GLU A 29 -0.06 23.78 -13.06
N ASN A 30 0.21 22.62 -12.44
CA ASN A 30 -0.76 21.54 -12.23
C ASN A 30 -1.30 21.47 -10.79
N ILE A 31 -0.81 22.33 -9.89
CA ILE A 31 -1.25 22.39 -8.49
C ILE A 31 -2.16 23.60 -8.34
N SER A 32 -3.46 23.36 -8.10
CA SER A 32 -4.44 24.42 -7.84
C SER A 32 -4.47 24.85 -6.38
N SER A 33 -4.15 23.95 -5.45
CA SER A 33 -4.13 24.22 -4.01
C SER A 33 -3.23 23.23 -3.29
N ILE A 34 -2.71 23.65 -2.14
CA ILE A 34 -1.97 22.80 -1.20
C ILE A 34 -2.66 22.94 0.15
N GLU A 35 -3.01 21.82 0.75
CA GLU A 35 -3.55 21.75 2.10
C GLU A 35 -2.57 21.00 3.01
N LEU A 36 -2.35 21.52 4.21
CA LEU A 36 -1.54 20.88 5.23
C LEU A 36 -2.46 20.32 6.30
N ILE A 37 -2.47 19.00 6.46
CA ILE A 37 -3.28 18.30 7.44
C ILE A 37 -2.35 17.80 8.56
N PRO A 38 -2.37 18.42 9.76
CA PRO A 38 -1.60 17.94 10.89
C PRO A 38 -2.22 16.65 11.41
N LEU A 39 -1.42 15.59 11.58
CA LEU A 39 -1.89 14.36 12.20
C LEU A 39 -1.81 14.49 13.72
N GLU A 40 -2.89 14.11 14.39
CA GLU A 40 -2.94 14.01 15.85
C GLU A 40 -1.95 12.97 16.34
N THR A 41 -1.07 13.36 17.26
CA THR A 41 -0.06 12.50 17.85
C THR A 41 -0.01 12.67 19.35
N ASP A 42 0.21 11.59 20.06
CA ASP A 42 0.46 11.56 21.50
C ASP A 42 1.54 10.51 21.84
N SER A 43 1.77 10.24 23.13
CA SER A 43 2.78 9.28 23.56
C SER A 43 2.47 7.83 23.15
N GLU A 44 1.22 7.49 22.87
CA GLU A 44 0.78 6.14 22.52
C GLU A 44 0.66 5.95 20.99
N HIS A 45 0.48 7.07 20.26
CA HIS A 45 0.24 7.10 18.81
C HIS A 45 1.30 7.93 18.08
N LEU A 46 2.55 7.77 18.50
CA LEU A 46 3.67 8.45 17.85
C LEU A 46 4.00 7.78 16.51
N VAL A 47 3.96 8.55 15.44
CA VAL A 47 4.43 8.11 14.11
C VAL A 47 5.94 8.31 14.05
N GLY A 48 6.68 7.21 13.93
CA GLY A 48 8.14 7.23 13.81
C GLY A 48 8.61 7.60 12.40
N GLY A 49 7.83 7.23 11.39
CA GLY A 49 8.08 7.57 9.99
C GLY A 49 6.99 7.09 9.07
N VAL A 50 6.46 7.99 8.26
CA VAL A 50 5.49 7.65 7.22
C VAL A 50 6.23 6.97 6.07
N THR A 51 6.01 5.68 5.89
CA THR A 51 6.59 4.90 4.79
C THR A 51 5.62 4.78 3.64
N ASP A 52 4.34 4.64 3.93
CA ASP A 52 3.26 4.66 2.96
C ASP A 52 2.04 5.37 3.52
N LEU A 53 1.25 5.97 2.62
CA LEU A 53 0.01 6.64 2.94
C LEU A 53 -1.04 6.28 1.90
N THR A 54 -2.12 5.66 2.36
CA THR A 54 -3.24 5.24 1.51
C THR A 54 -4.51 6.00 1.89
N ILE A 55 -5.26 6.47 0.90
CA ILE A 55 -6.57 7.08 1.11
C ILE A 55 -7.63 5.98 1.11
N ALA A 56 -8.37 5.86 2.19
CA ALA A 56 -9.41 4.85 2.39
C ALA A 56 -10.76 5.54 2.71
N GLY A 57 -11.54 5.80 1.65
CA GLY A 57 -12.77 6.59 1.78
C GLY A 57 -12.48 8.03 2.20
N ASP A 58 -12.95 8.40 3.38
CA ASP A 58 -12.72 9.71 4.04
C ASP A 58 -11.59 9.68 5.08
N SER A 59 -10.75 8.67 5.04
CA SER A 59 -9.70 8.43 6.03
C SER A 59 -8.33 8.31 5.37
N TYR A 60 -7.29 8.64 6.11
CA TYR A 60 -5.90 8.36 5.79
C TYR A 60 -5.41 7.14 6.57
N ILE A 61 -4.81 6.20 5.86
CA ILE A 61 -4.12 5.06 6.47
C ILE A 61 -2.62 5.31 6.34
N VAL A 62 -1.95 5.40 7.46
CA VAL A 62 -0.52 5.67 7.55
C VAL A 62 0.22 4.40 7.98
N MET A 63 1.14 3.94 7.15
CA MET A 63 2.05 2.85 7.49
C MET A 63 3.35 3.41 8.05
N ASP A 64 3.64 3.06 9.29
CA ASP A 64 4.88 3.38 10.00
C ASP A 64 5.74 2.13 10.15
N LEU A 65 6.71 1.93 9.26
CA LEU A 65 7.63 0.78 9.34
C LEU A 65 8.65 0.90 10.47
N ILE A 66 8.93 2.09 10.97
CA ILE A 66 9.90 2.27 12.07
C ILE A 66 9.37 1.60 13.33
N ASN A 67 8.11 1.85 13.67
CA ASN A 67 7.45 1.26 14.83
C ASN A 67 6.62 0.03 14.48
N ASN A 68 6.51 -0.28 13.18
CA ASN A 68 5.72 -1.39 12.66
C ASN A 68 4.24 -1.27 13.04
N ASN A 69 3.65 -0.11 12.75
CA ASN A 69 2.25 0.23 13.04
C ASN A 69 1.50 0.64 11.78
N ILE A 70 0.19 0.45 11.81
CA ILE A 70 -0.74 1.01 10.83
C ILE A 70 -1.75 1.85 11.59
N PHE A 71 -1.81 3.12 11.29
CA PHE A 71 -2.71 4.08 11.93
C PHE A 71 -3.75 4.59 10.94
N ARG A 72 -4.97 4.77 11.44
CA ARG A 72 -6.04 5.43 10.70
C ARG A 72 -6.30 6.81 11.27
N TYR A 73 -6.42 7.77 10.37
CA TYR A 73 -6.76 9.16 10.67
C TYR A 73 -7.98 9.59 9.85
N SER A 74 -8.79 10.48 10.40
CA SER A 74 -9.87 11.15 9.66
C SER A 74 -9.30 12.15 8.65
N ALA A 75 -10.16 12.66 7.78
CA ALA A 75 -9.77 13.67 6.77
C ALA A 75 -9.18 14.96 7.38
N ASP A 76 -9.55 15.30 8.63
CA ASP A 76 -9.00 16.44 9.38
C ASP A 76 -7.78 16.07 10.26
N GLY A 77 -7.25 14.85 10.11
CA GLY A 77 -6.03 14.40 10.78
C GLY A 77 -6.20 13.88 12.20
N LYS A 78 -7.44 13.68 12.69
CA LYS A 78 -7.68 13.11 14.02
C LYS A 78 -7.39 11.61 14.02
N PHE A 79 -6.77 11.12 15.07
CA PHE A 79 -6.52 9.70 15.26
C PHE A 79 -7.84 8.94 15.45
N LEU A 80 -8.07 7.92 14.61
CA LEU A 80 -9.28 7.08 14.68
C LEU A 80 -8.99 5.69 15.23
N GLY A 81 -7.75 5.21 15.14
CA GLY A 81 -7.39 3.90 15.67
C GLY A 81 -6.15 3.30 15.02
N ARG A 82 -5.79 2.14 15.52
CA ARG A 82 -4.74 1.28 14.96
C ARG A 82 -5.38 0.10 14.23
N ILE A 83 -4.82 -0.29 13.10
CA ILE A 83 -5.28 -1.45 12.34
C ILE A 83 -4.31 -2.60 12.56
N GLY A 84 -4.81 -3.68 13.17
CA GLY A 84 -3.98 -4.80 13.60
C GLY A 84 -2.95 -4.42 14.66
N GLN A 85 -2.09 -5.35 15.02
CA GLN A 85 -1.01 -5.12 15.97
C GLN A 85 0.21 -6.00 15.70
N LYS A 86 1.36 -5.56 16.18
CA LYS A 86 2.61 -6.33 16.11
C LYS A 86 2.58 -7.47 17.10
N GLY A 87 2.91 -8.68 16.65
CA GLY A 87 3.02 -9.87 17.48
C GLY A 87 3.11 -11.16 16.66
N ASN A 88 2.99 -12.31 17.34
CA ASN A 88 3.07 -13.64 16.74
C ASN A 88 1.72 -14.39 16.76
N GLY A 89 0.66 -13.74 17.18
CA GLY A 89 -0.68 -14.32 17.21
C GLY A 89 -1.31 -14.45 15.82
N PRO A 90 -2.42 -15.17 15.71
CA PRO A 90 -3.09 -15.40 14.42
C PRO A 90 -3.58 -14.11 13.77
N GLU A 91 -3.98 -13.12 14.56
CA GLU A 91 -4.47 -11.82 14.12
C GLU A 91 -3.39 -10.73 14.11
N GLU A 92 -2.17 -11.09 14.49
CA GLU A 92 -1.03 -10.20 14.59
C GLU A 92 -0.12 -10.32 13.37
N TYR A 93 0.73 -9.30 13.16
CA TYR A 93 1.78 -9.33 12.15
C TYR A 93 3.16 -9.14 12.79
N ILE A 94 4.15 -9.89 12.32
CA ILE A 94 5.53 -9.79 12.82
C ILE A 94 6.18 -8.52 12.26
N ARG A 95 6.05 -8.32 10.96
CA ARG A 95 6.56 -7.15 10.24
C ARG A 95 5.66 -6.87 9.05
N ILE A 96 5.24 -5.63 8.92
CA ILE A 96 4.50 -5.15 7.75
C ILE A 96 5.50 -4.99 6.60
N ASN A 97 5.13 -5.47 5.42
CA ASN A 97 5.90 -5.28 4.19
C ASN A 97 5.22 -4.23 3.31
N ASP A 98 3.89 -4.30 3.21
CA ASP A 98 3.10 -3.42 2.35
C ASP A 98 1.64 -3.37 2.79
N ILE A 99 0.90 -2.35 2.36
CA ILE A 99 -0.53 -2.22 2.59
C ILE A 99 -1.26 -1.86 1.30
N GLN A 100 -2.50 -2.30 1.17
CA GLN A 100 -3.36 -1.92 0.05
C GLN A 100 -4.80 -1.77 0.52
N TYR A 101 -5.44 -0.64 0.21
CA TYR A 101 -6.88 -0.48 0.40
C TYR A 101 -7.64 -0.98 -0.83
N ARG A 102 -8.55 -1.93 -0.62
CA ARG A 102 -9.33 -2.53 -1.70
C ARG A 102 -10.69 -3.01 -1.19
N ASP A 103 -11.73 -2.76 -1.96
CA ASP A 103 -13.10 -3.25 -1.69
C ASP A 103 -13.59 -2.96 -0.27
N GLY A 104 -13.28 -1.76 0.25
CA GLY A 104 -13.67 -1.34 1.59
C GLY A 104 -12.80 -1.89 2.73
N ASN A 105 -11.77 -2.67 2.43
CA ASN A 105 -10.91 -3.33 3.42
C ASN A 105 -9.44 -2.95 3.24
N LEU A 106 -8.67 -3.03 4.31
CA LEU A 106 -7.23 -2.91 4.27
C LEU A 106 -6.58 -4.30 4.18
N CYS A 107 -5.84 -4.52 3.09
CA CYS A 107 -4.99 -5.69 2.90
C CYS A 107 -3.60 -5.38 3.44
N VAL A 108 -3.12 -6.18 4.38
CA VAL A 108 -1.80 -6.05 5.00
C VAL A 108 -0.94 -7.24 4.58
N PHE A 109 0.15 -6.96 3.88
CA PHE A 109 1.16 -7.94 3.52
C PHE A 109 2.24 -7.94 4.57
N SER A 110 2.51 -9.09 5.19
CA SER A 110 3.43 -9.19 6.32
C SER A 110 4.32 -10.42 6.26
N THR A 111 5.47 -10.32 6.91
CA THR A 111 6.39 -11.44 7.13
C THR A 111 5.81 -12.41 8.18
N PRO A 112 6.00 -13.75 8.03
CA PRO A 112 6.50 -14.45 6.86
C PRO A 112 5.37 -14.82 5.90
N SER A 113 5.27 -14.16 4.77
CA SER A 113 4.35 -14.57 3.68
C SER A 113 2.86 -14.61 4.06
N LYS A 114 2.39 -13.65 4.85
CA LYS A 114 1.02 -13.57 5.35
C LYS A 114 0.30 -12.38 4.73
N LEU A 115 -0.87 -12.62 4.15
CA LEU A 115 -1.84 -11.60 3.77
C LEU A 115 -2.98 -11.61 4.78
N GLN A 116 -3.29 -10.47 5.36
CA GLN A 116 -4.40 -10.28 6.29
C GLN A 116 -5.31 -9.19 5.75
N ARG A 117 -6.63 -9.39 5.89
CA ARG A 117 -7.60 -8.34 5.58
C ARG A 117 -8.24 -7.85 6.86
N PHE A 118 -8.30 -6.53 6.98
CA PHE A 118 -8.89 -5.84 8.11
C PHE A 118 -10.01 -4.90 7.63
N SER A 119 -11.05 -4.76 8.44
CA SER A 119 -11.95 -3.62 8.32
C SER A 119 -11.22 -2.33 8.70
N LEU A 120 -11.74 -1.19 8.30
CA LEU A 120 -11.18 0.10 8.71
C LEU A 120 -11.28 0.36 10.22
N ASP A 121 -12.11 -0.38 10.94
CA ASP A 121 -12.20 -0.32 12.41
C ASP A 121 -11.18 -1.23 13.10
N GLY A 122 -10.25 -1.83 12.33
CA GLY A 122 -9.15 -2.62 12.87
C GLY A 122 -9.48 -4.09 13.15
N ASN A 123 -10.71 -4.55 12.86
CA ASN A 123 -11.09 -5.95 13.06
C ASN A 123 -10.56 -6.81 11.91
N MET A 124 -9.87 -7.90 12.24
CA MET A 124 -9.44 -8.86 11.23
C MET A 124 -10.65 -9.59 10.62
N ILE A 125 -10.70 -9.66 9.31
CA ILE A 125 -11.75 -10.35 8.55
C ILE A 125 -11.28 -11.76 8.20
N ASP A 126 -10.12 -11.88 7.62
CA ASP A 126 -9.48 -13.15 7.29
C ASP A 126 -7.97 -13.01 7.12
N SER A 127 -7.30 -14.15 6.99
CA SER A 127 -5.88 -14.21 6.68
C SER A 127 -5.53 -15.43 5.82
N LYS A 128 -4.51 -15.28 4.98
CA LYS A 128 -3.95 -16.36 4.17
C LYS A 128 -2.43 -16.36 4.29
N ILE A 129 -1.86 -17.55 4.47
CA ILE A 129 -0.41 -17.78 4.50
C ILE A 129 -0.01 -18.38 3.15
N PHE A 130 1.08 -17.90 2.59
CA PHE A 130 1.68 -18.37 1.33
C PHE A 130 3.07 -18.96 1.63
N PRO A 131 3.16 -20.22 2.07
CA PRO A 131 4.40 -20.77 2.65
C PRO A 131 5.58 -20.83 1.66
N GLU A 132 5.29 -20.86 0.37
CA GLU A 132 6.30 -20.93 -0.68
C GLU A 132 6.65 -19.56 -1.29
N MET A 133 6.08 -18.48 -0.74
CA MET A 133 6.19 -17.14 -1.26
C MET A 133 6.77 -16.21 -0.21
N ASP A 134 7.90 -15.62 -0.49
CA ASP A 134 8.33 -14.45 0.26
C ASP A 134 7.54 -13.24 -0.27
N LEU A 135 6.60 -12.72 0.53
CA LEU A 135 5.92 -11.47 0.22
C LEU A 135 6.96 -10.36 0.31
N GLY A 136 7.55 -10.04 -0.83
CA GLY A 136 8.62 -9.06 -0.94
C GLY A 136 8.21 -7.66 -0.51
N SER A 137 9.08 -6.71 -0.75
CA SER A 137 8.91 -5.32 -0.35
C SER A 137 7.74 -4.59 -1.03
N MET A 138 7.15 -5.16 -2.07
CA MET A 138 5.99 -4.61 -2.78
C MET A 138 5.09 -5.77 -3.20
N SER A 139 3.87 -5.77 -2.73
CA SER A 139 2.87 -6.80 -3.06
C SER A 139 1.52 -6.16 -3.31
N TRP A 140 0.80 -6.66 -4.30
CA TRP A 140 -0.52 -6.16 -4.66
C TRP A 140 -1.53 -7.29 -4.75
N LEU A 141 -2.70 -7.06 -4.20
CA LEU A 141 -3.86 -7.91 -4.45
C LEU A 141 -4.53 -7.46 -5.75
N THR A 142 -4.70 -8.38 -6.68
CA THR A 142 -5.40 -8.20 -7.96
C THR A 142 -6.62 -9.10 -8.03
N ASP A 143 -7.45 -8.97 -9.07
CA ASP A 143 -8.58 -9.89 -9.30
C ASP A 143 -8.10 -11.30 -9.64
N GLU A 144 -6.88 -11.42 -10.15
CA GLU A 144 -6.28 -12.70 -10.57
C GLU A 144 -5.47 -13.35 -9.44
N GLY A 145 -5.11 -12.61 -8.39
CA GLY A 145 -4.31 -13.13 -7.27
C GLY A 145 -3.42 -12.08 -6.63
N VAL A 146 -2.36 -12.54 -5.98
CA VAL A 146 -1.33 -11.68 -5.38
C VAL A 146 -0.17 -11.54 -6.34
N LEU A 147 0.13 -10.30 -6.74
CA LEU A 147 1.33 -9.96 -7.49
C LEU A 147 2.39 -9.47 -6.50
N THR A 148 3.56 -10.07 -6.48
CA THR A 148 4.67 -9.63 -5.64
C THR A 148 5.91 -9.33 -6.47
N TYR A 149 6.67 -8.32 -6.04
CA TYR A 149 7.94 -7.93 -6.65
C TYR A 149 9.11 -8.31 -5.77
N TYR A 150 10.07 -9.01 -6.35
CA TYR A 150 11.33 -9.38 -5.70
C TYR A 150 12.45 -8.43 -6.14
N GLY A 151 12.90 -7.56 -5.24
CA GLY A 151 13.89 -6.52 -5.53
C GLY A 151 15.29 -7.00 -5.91
N TYR A 152 15.60 -8.28 -5.74
CA TYR A 152 16.90 -8.88 -6.06
C TYR A 152 16.77 -9.84 -7.25
N GLY A 153 16.83 -9.32 -8.46
CA GLY A 153 16.96 -10.15 -9.65
C GLY A 153 15.73 -10.27 -10.53
N SER A 154 14.98 -9.20 -10.65
CA SER A 154 14.04 -8.99 -11.74
C SER A 154 12.91 -10.00 -11.90
N GLY A 155 11.81 -9.80 -11.23
CA GLY A 155 10.61 -10.55 -11.56
C GLY A 155 9.40 -10.16 -10.74
N PHE A 156 8.25 -10.19 -11.41
CA PHE A 156 6.96 -10.23 -10.75
C PHE A 156 6.52 -11.70 -10.70
N LEU A 157 6.06 -12.15 -9.56
CA LEU A 157 5.41 -13.43 -9.43
C LEU A 157 3.91 -13.20 -9.19
N LEU A 158 3.07 -13.71 -10.08
CA LEU A 158 1.64 -13.73 -9.89
C LEU A 158 1.24 -15.05 -9.24
N TRP A 159 0.69 -14.97 -8.05
CA TRP A 159 0.16 -16.10 -7.34
C TRP A 159 -1.37 -16.12 -7.54
N PRO A 160 -1.91 -17.08 -8.31
CA PRO A 160 -3.33 -17.05 -8.69
C PRO A 160 -4.25 -17.13 -7.47
N ALA A 161 -5.35 -16.39 -7.52
CA ALA A 161 -6.45 -16.59 -6.61
C ALA A 161 -6.99 -18.02 -6.82
N GLU A 162 -7.04 -18.81 -5.76
CA GLU A 162 -7.72 -20.11 -5.85
C GLU A 162 -9.16 -19.85 -6.25
N ARG A 163 -9.54 -20.35 -7.41
CA ARG A 163 -10.97 -20.38 -7.79
C ARG A 163 -11.68 -21.23 -6.76
N ARG A 164 -12.60 -20.63 -6.03
CA ARG A 164 -13.56 -21.35 -5.18
C ARG A 164 -14.48 -22.20 -6.02
#